data_6ae144d994f8890f83c20bcff3ce13ee
#
_entry.id   6ae144d994f8890f83c20bcff3ce13ee
#
_cell.length_a   1.000
_cell.length_b   1.000
_cell.length_c   1.000
_cell.angle_alpha   90.00
_cell.angle_beta   90.00
_cell.angle_gamma   90.00
#
_symmetry.space_group_name_H-M   'P 1'
#
loop_
_entity.id
_entity.type
_entity.pdbx_description
1 polymer ?
#
loop_
_entity_poly.entity_id
_entity_poly.type
_entity_poly.pdbx_seq_one_letter_code
_entity_poly.pdbx_strand_id
1 'polypeptide(L)'
;SVAVRSPINGFVSKINVNIGKYVTATDILFELINPDDMHAALTIFEKDINKVKIGQQVKVSFVDDPSFVYNCEVILVTKNVDENRSSLVHCHFETQPENLLPGMFLNAAISIGNANLLTLPEEAVVRYGNKQYVFEMTDSNAFRMTEVEAGVIMDGRVEVKSSREGFAEKKYVTRKAYTILSKMKNTAEEE
;
A
#
# COMPACT_ATOMS: atom_id res chain seq x y z
N SER A 1 -15.62 -2.04 52.59
CA SER A 1 -15.30 -2.33 51.18
C SER A 1 -15.36 -1.00 50.37
N VAL A 2 -14.41 -0.81 49.50
CA VAL A 2 -14.37 0.32 48.59
C VAL A 2 -14.63 -0.21 47.19
N ALA A 3 -15.61 0.35 46.48
CA ALA A 3 -15.88 -0.03 45.12
C ALA A 3 -14.93 0.73 44.19
N VAL A 4 -14.13 0.02 43.39
CA VAL A 4 -13.31 0.58 42.32
C VAL A 4 -14.12 0.48 41.02
N ARG A 5 -14.36 1.60 40.37
CA ARG A 5 -15.13 1.67 39.13
C ARG A 5 -14.21 1.97 37.92
N SER A 6 -14.57 1.45 36.75
CA SER A 6 -13.90 1.79 35.51
C SER A 6 -14.07 3.28 35.20
N PRO A 7 -12.98 3.99 34.84
CA PRO A 7 -13.05 5.38 34.40
C PRO A 7 -13.51 5.54 32.94
N ILE A 8 -13.54 4.44 32.17
CA ILE A 8 -13.91 4.42 30.75
C ILE A 8 -14.93 3.33 30.45
N ASN A 9 -15.68 3.50 29.37
CA ASN A 9 -16.48 2.42 28.78
C ASN A 9 -15.54 1.55 27.94
N GLY A 10 -15.65 0.22 28.07
CA GLY A 10 -14.77 -0.67 27.32
C GLY A 10 -14.73 -2.07 27.90
N PHE A 11 -13.72 -2.83 27.48
CA PHE A 11 -13.50 -4.22 27.86
C PHE A 11 -12.27 -4.36 28.75
N VAL A 12 -12.31 -5.35 29.65
CA VAL A 12 -11.12 -5.74 30.42
C VAL A 12 -10.24 -6.62 29.52
N SER A 13 -9.05 -6.15 29.17
CA SER A 13 -8.07 -6.92 28.38
C SER A 13 -7.21 -7.81 29.25
N LYS A 14 -6.91 -7.36 30.49
CA LYS A 14 -6.08 -8.12 31.40
C LYS A 14 -6.47 -7.90 32.84
N ILE A 15 -6.42 -8.97 33.64
CA ILE A 15 -6.68 -8.97 35.05
C ILE A 15 -5.37 -9.31 35.78
N ASN A 16 -4.85 -8.38 36.59
CA ASN A 16 -3.59 -8.53 37.32
C ASN A 16 -3.79 -8.84 38.81
N VAL A 17 -5.05 -9.07 39.25
CA VAL A 17 -5.40 -9.32 40.65
C VAL A 17 -6.30 -10.55 40.79
N ASN A 18 -6.21 -11.17 41.93
CA ASN A 18 -7.10 -12.26 42.34
C ASN A 18 -7.68 -11.95 43.72
N ILE A 19 -8.78 -12.64 44.07
CA ILE A 19 -9.40 -12.54 45.40
C ILE A 19 -8.37 -12.91 46.46
N GLY A 20 -8.22 -12.07 47.48
CA GLY A 20 -7.26 -12.23 48.57
C GLY A 20 -5.87 -11.67 48.32
N LYS A 21 -5.57 -11.16 47.14
CA LYS A 21 -4.29 -10.46 46.89
C LYS A 21 -4.28 -9.10 47.57
N TYR A 22 -3.24 -8.82 48.35
CA TYR A 22 -2.98 -7.47 48.85
C TYR A 22 -2.55 -6.56 47.70
N VAL A 23 -3.12 -5.37 47.62
CA VAL A 23 -2.84 -4.39 46.59
C VAL A 23 -2.56 -3.02 47.20
N THR A 24 -1.70 -2.26 46.53
CA THR A 24 -1.35 -0.88 46.88
C THR A 24 -2.02 0.10 45.89
N ALA A 25 -1.97 1.38 46.19
CA ALA A 25 -2.53 2.41 45.30
C ALA A 25 -1.80 2.53 43.95
N THR A 26 -0.58 1.97 43.83
CA THR A 26 0.24 1.99 42.62
C THR A 26 0.10 0.71 41.77
N ASP A 27 -0.62 -0.28 42.26
CA ASP A 27 -0.77 -1.54 41.50
C ASP A 27 -1.82 -1.40 40.38
N ILE A 28 -1.46 -1.88 39.20
CA ILE A 28 -2.39 -1.98 38.07
C ILE A 28 -3.27 -3.21 38.30
N LEU A 29 -4.54 -2.99 38.55
CA LEU A 29 -5.53 -4.06 38.82
C LEU A 29 -6.07 -4.67 37.55
N PHE A 30 -6.44 -3.82 36.60
CA PHE A 30 -7.04 -4.19 35.31
C PHE A 30 -6.45 -3.34 34.20
N GLU A 31 -6.28 -3.92 33.02
CA GLU A 31 -6.02 -3.18 31.77
C GLU A 31 -7.34 -3.10 31.01
N LEU A 32 -7.74 -1.88 30.66
CA LEU A 32 -9.01 -1.61 29.99
C LEU A 32 -8.74 -1.10 28.58
N ILE A 33 -9.54 -1.55 27.64
CA ILE A 33 -9.49 -1.12 26.25
C ILE A 33 -10.82 -0.44 25.89
N ASN A 34 -10.72 0.75 25.32
CA ASN A 34 -11.83 1.38 24.64
C ASN A 34 -11.81 0.96 23.17
N PRO A 35 -12.77 0.16 22.67
CA PRO A 35 -12.77 -0.26 21.27
C PRO A 35 -13.00 0.90 20.30
N ASP A 36 -13.67 1.97 20.74
CA ASP A 36 -14.02 3.10 19.87
C ASP A 36 -12.81 4.00 19.55
N ASP A 37 -11.66 3.79 20.20
CA ASP A 37 -10.45 4.60 20.04
C ASP A 37 -9.24 3.76 19.59
N MET A 38 -9.49 2.75 18.77
CA MET A 38 -8.40 1.94 18.22
C MET A 38 -7.89 2.50 16.90
N HIS A 39 -6.56 2.51 16.77
CA HIS A 39 -5.86 3.04 15.61
C HIS A 39 -5.00 1.96 14.95
N ALA A 40 -4.85 2.04 13.64
CA ALA A 40 -3.84 1.24 12.95
C ALA A 40 -2.46 1.86 13.16
N ALA A 41 -1.51 1.05 13.66
CA ALA A 41 -0.12 1.44 13.85
C ALA A 41 0.75 0.83 12.74
N LEU A 42 1.30 1.68 11.87
CA LEU A 42 2.08 1.29 10.73
C LEU A 42 3.56 1.56 10.98
N THR A 43 4.40 0.54 10.74
CA THR A 43 5.85 0.69 10.79
C THR A 43 6.38 1.06 9.42
N ILE A 44 6.93 2.26 9.27
CA ILE A 44 7.44 2.79 8.01
C ILE A 44 8.95 2.96 8.10
N PHE A 45 9.68 2.43 7.12
CA PHE A 45 11.14 2.58 7.07
C PHE A 45 11.56 4.02 6.78
N GLU A 46 12.73 4.42 7.35
CA GLU A 46 13.31 5.75 7.22
C GLU A 46 13.34 6.28 5.77
N LYS A 47 13.67 5.44 4.80
CA LYS A 47 13.73 5.82 3.38
C LYS A 47 12.39 6.33 2.81
N ASP A 48 11.26 5.92 3.41
CA ASP A 48 9.93 6.21 2.91
C ASP A 48 9.14 7.17 3.82
N ILE A 49 9.58 7.37 5.07
CA ILE A 49 8.86 8.18 6.07
C ILE A 49 8.63 9.63 5.60
N ASN A 50 9.57 10.21 4.85
CA ASN A 50 9.46 11.58 4.33
C ASN A 50 8.33 11.74 3.29
N LYS A 51 7.82 10.63 2.73
CA LYS A 51 6.71 10.61 1.79
C LYS A 51 5.36 10.57 2.50
N VAL A 52 5.35 10.22 3.80
CA VAL A 52 4.14 10.08 4.60
C VAL A 52 3.82 11.41 5.30
N LYS A 53 2.58 11.86 5.18
CA LYS A 53 2.10 13.11 5.77
C LYS A 53 0.75 12.89 6.44
N ILE A 54 0.48 13.67 7.48
CA ILE A 54 -0.84 13.72 8.12
C ILE A 54 -1.90 14.09 7.08
N GLY A 55 -3.06 13.46 7.16
CA GLY A 55 -4.19 13.63 6.24
C GLY A 55 -4.15 12.73 5.00
N GLN A 56 -3.11 11.92 4.83
CA GLN A 56 -3.07 10.96 3.71
C GLN A 56 -4.02 9.79 3.93
N GLN A 57 -4.66 9.37 2.85
CA GLN A 57 -5.53 8.21 2.82
C GLN A 57 -4.72 6.91 2.82
N VAL A 58 -5.17 5.98 3.62
CA VAL A 58 -4.57 4.65 3.79
C VAL A 58 -5.66 3.60 3.60
N LYS A 59 -5.39 2.62 2.75
CA LYS A 59 -6.24 1.43 2.64
C LYS A 59 -5.63 0.32 3.48
N VAL A 60 -6.43 -0.24 4.36
CA VAL A 60 -6.02 -1.27 5.32
C VAL A 60 -6.85 -2.53 5.10
N SER A 61 -6.22 -3.69 5.10
CA SER A 61 -6.88 -5.00 5.13
C SER A 61 -6.23 -5.88 6.20
N PHE A 62 -7.04 -6.71 6.87
CA PHE A 62 -6.51 -7.67 7.84
C PHE A 62 -5.89 -8.87 7.12
N VAL A 63 -4.85 -9.44 7.73
CA VAL A 63 -4.15 -10.60 7.15
C VAL A 63 -5.07 -11.79 7.04
N ASP A 64 -5.96 -11.98 8.03
CA ASP A 64 -6.90 -13.10 8.09
C ASP A 64 -8.09 -12.94 7.14
N ASP A 65 -8.41 -11.70 6.74
CA ASP A 65 -9.50 -11.41 5.78
C ASP A 65 -9.11 -10.27 4.83
N PRO A 66 -8.33 -10.55 3.79
CA PRO A 66 -7.84 -9.55 2.85
C PRO A 66 -8.92 -9.06 1.87
N SER A 67 -10.11 -9.68 1.85
CA SER A 67 -11.21 -9.29 0.97
C SER A 67 -11.89 -7.99 1.39
N PHE A 68 -11.85 -7.66 2.69
CA PHE A 68 -12.38 -6.41 3.22
C PHE A 68 -11.28 -5.35 3.35
N VAL A 69 -11.53 -4.21 2.73
CA VAL A 69 -10.62 -3.05 2.75
C VAL A 69 -11.28 -1.92 3.51
N TYR A 70 -10.60 -1.43 4.53
CA TYR A 70 -11.03 -0.29 5.35
C TYR A 70 -10.24 0.95 4.96
N ASN A 71 -10.91 2.10 4.94
CA ASN A 71 -10.25 3.37 4.74
C ASN A 71 -9.79 3.93 6.09
N CYS A 72 -8.59 4.42 6.11
CA CYS A 72 -7.98 5.10 7.26
C CYS A 72 -7.33 6.40 6.80
N GLU A 73 -7.11 7.30 7.74
CA GLU A 73 -6.38 8.55 7.54
C GLU A 73 -5.18 8.61 8.48
N VAL A 74 -4.04 9.07 7.98
CA VAL A 74 -2.85 9.31 8.80
C VAL A 74 -3.11 10.48 9.74
N ILE A 75 -3.11 10.21 11.05
CA ILE A 75 -3.33 11.24 12.08
C ILE A 75 -2.04 11.67 12.80
N LEU A 76 -1.05 10.78 12.86
CA LEU A 76 0.22 11.08 13.52
C LEU A 76 1.37 10.36 12.80
N VAL A 77 2.44 11.10 12.56
CA VAL A 77 3.73 10.58 12.09
C VAL A 77 4.74 10.89 13.19
N THR A 78 5.30 9.86 13.82
CA THR A 78 6.34 10.07 14.83
C THR A 78 7.62 10.58 14.16
N LYS A 79 8.27 11.59 14.76
CA LYS A 79 9.53 12.16 14.26
C LYS A 79 10.75 11.46 14.85
N ASN A 80 10.60 10.23 15.29
CA ASN A 80 11.65 9.42 15.87
C ASN A 80 11.85 8.17 15.03
N VAL A 81 13.09 7.82 14.77
CA VAL A 81 13.50 6.60 14.09
C VAL A 81 14.06 5.66 15.14
N ASP A 82 13.55 4.45 15.19
CA ASP A 82 13.99 3.41 16.12
C ASP A 82 15.28 2.72 15.67
N GLU A 83 15.75 1.74 16.45
CA GLU A 83 16.95 0.96 16.17
C GLU A 83 16.86 0.14 14.87
N ASN A 84 15.64 -0.18 14.42
CA ASN A 84 15.36 -0.89 13.18
C ASN A 84 15.27 0.04 11.96
N ARG A 85 15.62 1.32 12.13
CA ARG A 85 15.50 2.38 11.12
C ARG A 85 14.07 2.54 10.62
N SER A 86 13.12 2.47 11.55
CA SER A 86 11.69 2.63 11.29
C SER A 86 11.06 3.69 12.17
N SER A 87 9.93 4.19 11.74
CA SER A 87 9.12 5.20 12.43
C SER A 87 7.68 4.73 12.48
N LEU A 88 6.97 5.08 13.55
CA LEU A 88 5.58 4.69 13.75
C LEU A 88 4.65 5.76 13.20
N VAL A 89 3.66 5.31 12.42
CA VAL A 89 2.60 6.13 11.86
C VAL A 89 1.26 5.62 12.39
N HIS A 90 0.46 6.50 12.99
CA HIS A 90 -0.87 6.16 13.46
C HIS A 90 -1.91 6.61 12.45
N CYS A 91 -2.84 5.69 12.15
CA CYS A 91 -3.95 5.94 11.24
C CYS A 91 -5.27 5.68 11.95
N HIS A 92 -6.21 6.59 11.78
CA HIS A 92 -7.56 6.46 12.29
C HIS A 92 -8.45 5.81 11.24
N PHE A 93 -9.30 4.85 11.65
CA PHE A 93 -10.28 4.24 10.77
C PHE A 93 -11.44 5.19 10.51
N GLU A 94 -11.82 5.43 9.26
CA GLU A 94 -13.04 6.19 8.93
C GLU A 94 -14.31 5.47 9.43
N THR A 95 -14.28 4.14 9.36
CA THR A 95 -15.31 3.28 9.92
C THR A 95 -14.62 2.18 10.71
N GLN A 96 -14.89 2.12 12.00
CA GLN A 96 -14.30 1.15 12.91
C GLN A 96 -14.77 -0.28 12.57
N PRO A 97 -13.86 -1.24 12.36
CA PRO A 97 -14.24 -2.64 12.22
C PRO A 97 -14.89 -3.19 13.49
N GLU A 98 -15.98 -3.95 13.37
CA GLU A 98 -16.75 -4.45 14.55
C GLU A 98 -15.96 -5.40 15.45
N ASN A 99 -15.03 -6.18 14.89
CA ASN A 99 -14.28 -7.22 15.60
C ASN A 99 -12.79 -6.88 15.75
N LEU A 100 -12.46 -5.60 15.82
CA LEU A 100 -11.07 -5.17 15.96
C LEU A 100 -10.53 -5.49 17.35
N LEU A 101 -9.40 -6.19 17.40
CA LEU A 101 -8.68 -6.50 18.64
C LEU A 101 -7.27 -5.91 18.60
N PRO A 102 -6.76 -5.42 19.72
CA PRO A 102 -5.38 -4.98 19.82
C PRO A 102 -4.41 -6.12 19.48
N GLY A 103 -3.39 -5.79 18.71
CA GLY A 103 -2.38 -6.76 18.28
C GLY A 103 -2.73 -7.53 17.00
N MET A 104 -3.86 -7.26 16.36
CA MET A 104 -4.15 -7.81 15.03
C MET A 104 -3.17 -7.27 13.98
N PHE A 105 -2.71 -8.16 13.08
CA PHE A 105 -1.85 -7.77 11.97
C PHE A 105 -2.68 -7.31 10.77
N LEU A 106 -2.18 -6.27 10.12
CA LEU A 106 -2.81 -5.68 8.95
C LEU A 106 -1.79 -5.35 7.86
N ASN A 107 -2.26 -5.35 6.62
CA ASN A 107 -1.56 -4.79 5.48
C ASN A 107 -2.10 -3.39 5.20
N ALA A 108 -1.22 -2.44 4.88
CA ALA A 108 -1.61 -1.08 4.60
C ALA A 108 -0.98 -0.56 3.31
N ALA A 109 -1.77 0.15 2.52
CA ALA A 109 -1.33 0.89 1.34
C ALA A 109 -1.58 2.38 1.54
N ILE A 110 -0.51 3.17 1.68
CA ILE A 110 -0.58 4.62 1.87
C ILE A 110 -0.55 5.31 0.51
N SER A 111 -1.50 6.22 0.26
CA SER A 111 -1.51 7.04 -0.95
C SER A 111 -0.52 8.19 -0.80
N ILE A 112 0.65 8.09 -1.43
CA ILE A 112 1.74 9.08 -1.30
C ILE A 112 1.68 10.23 -2.32
N GLY A 113 0.61 10.35 -3.07
CA GLY A 113 0.35 11.43 -4.01
C GLY A 113 -0.35 10.94 -5.27
N ASN A 114 -0.94 11.87 -6.00
CA ASN A 114 -1.47 11.62 -7.34
C ASN A 114 -0.36 11.94 -8.35
N ALA A 115 0.36 10.93 -8.80
CA ALA A 115 1.19 11.06 -9.98
C ALA A 115 0.34 10.74 -11.21
N ASN A 116 0.29 11.63 -12.19
CA ASN A 116 -0.23 11.30 -13.51
C ASN A 116 0.77 10.36 -14.18
N LEU A 117 0.58 9.07 -14.00
CA LEU A 117 1.42 8.04 -14.60
C LEU A 117 0.82 7.60 -15.93
N LEU A 118 1.64 7.56 -16.97
CA LEU A 118 1.24 6.90 -18.19
C LEU A 118 1.25 5.40 -17.94
N THR A 119 0.11 4.75 -18.09
CA THR A 119 -0.01 3.31 -17.90
C THR A 119 -0.54 2.63 -19.14
N LEU A 120 0.00 1.47 -19.47
CA LEU A 120 -0.50 0.59 -20.53
C LEU A 120 -0.95 -0.76 -19.92
N PRO A 121 -1.84 -1.51 -20.60
CA PRO A 121 -2.09 -2.89 -20.21
C PRO A 121 -0.78 -3.69 -20.18
N GLU A 122 -0.62 -4.62 -19.24
CA GLU A 122 0.60 -5.40 -19.11
C GLU A 122 0.97 -6.13 -20.39
N GLU A 123 -0.02 -6.66 -21.14
CA GLU A 123 0.16 -7.32 -22.43
C GLU A 123 0.66 -6.42 -23.57
N ALA A 124 0.65 -5.09 -23.38
CA ALA A 124 1.20 -4.13 -24.33
C ALA A 124 2.71 -4.00 -24.25
N VAL A 125 3.29 -4.37 -23.11
CA VAL A 125 4.73 -4.29 -22.85
C VAL A 125 5.36 -5.64 -23.14
N VAL A 126 6.28 -5.67 -24.06
CA VAL A 126 7.01 -6.87 -24.45
C VAL A 126 8.46 -6.78 -24.04
N ARG A 127 9.02 -7.91 -23.62
CA ARG A 127 10.45 -8.02 -23.29
C ARG A 127 11.21 -8.61 -24.46
N TYR A 128 12.31 -7.96 -24.82
CA TYR A 128 13.25 -8.48 -25.80
C TYR A 128 14.69 -8.24 -25.35
N GLY A 129 15.44 -9.33 -25.16
CA GLY A 129 16.72 -9.26 -24.49
C GLY A 129 16.59 -8.76 -23.05
N ASN A 130 17.39 -7.75 -22.69
CA ASN A 130 17.38 -7.16 -21.36
C ASN A 130 16.54 -5.87 -21.27
N LYS A 131 15.74 -5.57 -22.30
CA LYS A 131 14.97 -4.33 -22.39
C LYS A 131 13.49 -4.61 -22.59
N GLN A 132 12.69 -3.59 -22.28
CA GLN A 132 11.23 -3.61 -22.44
C GLN A 132 10.82 -2.64 -23.54
N TYR A 133 9.78 -3.01 -24.26
CA TYR A 133 9.35 -2.26 -25.43
C TYR A 133 7.83 -2.21 -25.52
N VAL A 134 7.36 -1.15 -26.15
CA VAL A 134 5.97 -1.00 -26.62
C VAL A 134 5.96 -0.75 -28.11
N PHE A 135 4.84 -1.01 -28.77
CA PHE A 135 4.67 -0.71 -30.19
C PHE A 135 3.81 0.52 -30.36
N GLU A 136 4.45 1.61 -30.86
CA GLU A 136 3.80 2.84 -31.28
C GLU A 136 3.22 2.64 -32.69
N MET A 137 1.97 3.01 -32.89
CA MET A 137 1.36 3.06 -34.21
C MET A 137 1.78 4.34 -34.93
N THR A 138 2.54 4.20 -36.01
CA THR A 138 3.01 5.34 -36.82
C THR A 138 2.11 5.61 -38.02
N ASP A 139 1.45 4.57 -38.54
CA ASP A 139 0.47 4.63 -39.62
C ASP A 139 -0.52 3.44 -39.46
N SER A 140 -1.53 3.37 -40.31
CA SER A 140 -2.60 2.36 -40.24
C SER A 140 -2.11 0.90 -40.14
N ASN A 141 -0.93 0.59 -40.71
CA ASN A 141 -0.30 -0.73 -40.67
C ASN A 141 1.18 -0.68 -40.30
N ALA A 142 1.70 0.46 -39.83
CA ALA A 142 3.10 0.60 -39.48
C ALA A 142 3.26 0.78 -37.96
N PHE A 143 4.14 -0.02 -37.39
CA PHE A 143 4.45 -0.01 -35.97
C PHE A 143 5.93 0.29 -35.76
N ARG A 144 6.21 1.08 -34.74
CA ARG A 144 7.56 1.36 -34.28
C ARG A 144 7.78 0.77 -32.91
N MET A 145 8.83 -0.03 -32.78
CA MET A 145 9.28 -0.56 -31.51
C MET A 145 9.96 0.56 -30.70
N THR A 146 9.42 0.91 -29.54
CA THR A 146 9.91 1.98 -28.68
C THR A 146 10.31 1.42 -27.33
N GLU A 147 11.55 1.67 -26.93
CA GLU A 147 12.09 1.26 -25.63
C GLU A 147 11.40 2.03 -24.50
N VAL A 148 11.04 1.31 -23.44
CA VAL A 148 10.39 1.84 -22.24
C VAL A 148 10.99 1.23 -20.97
N GLU A 149 10.89 1.98 -19.89
CA GLU A 149 11.10 1.47 -18.55
C GLU A 149 9.73 1.17 -17.93
N ALA A 150 9.50 -0.11 -17.59
CA ALA A 150 8.29 -0.50 -16.86
C ALA A 150 8.47 -0.26 -15.37
N GLY A 151 7.52 0.44 -14.77
CA GLY A 151 7.45 0.72 -13.34
C GLY A 151 6.51 -0.22 -12.61
N VAL A 152 5.65 0.35 -11.75
CA VAL A 152 4.71 -0.40 -10.91
C VAL A 152 3.59 -1.01 -11.75
N ILE A 153 3.23 -2.25 -11.43
CA ILE A 153 2.05 -2.92 -11.98
C ILE A 153 0.92 -2.80 -10.95
N MET A 154 -0.24 -2.34 -11.40
CA MET A 154 -1.45 -2.23 -10.59
C MET A 154 -2.68 -2.47 -11.47
N ASP A 155 -3.58 -3.34 -11.02
CA ASP A 155 -4.84 -3.69 -11.70
C ASP A 155 -4.69 -4.10 -13.18
N GLY A 156 -3.64 -4.90 -13.49
CA GLY A 156 -3.35 -5.37 -14.85
C GLY A 156 -2.80 -4.28 -15.79
N ARG A 157 -2.41 -3.14 -15.23
CA ARG A 157 -1.75 -2.04 -15.94
C ARG A 157 -0.36 -1.82 -15.40
N VAL A 158 0.58 -1.51 -16.27
CA VAL A 158 1.97 -1.23 -15.94
C VAL A 158 2.29 0.23 -16.23
N GLU A 159 2.95 0.90 -15.29
CA GLU A 159 3.54 2.21 -15.51
C GLU A 159 4.62 2.09 -16.59
N VAL A 160 4.60 3.00 -17.56
CA VAL A 160 5.63 3.07 -18.61
C VAL A 160 6.25 4.45 -18.66
N LYS A 161 7.57 4.47 -18.68
CA LYS A 161 8.37 5.68 -18.87
C LYS A 161 9.22 5.53 -20.13
N SER A 162 9.36 6.62 -20.88
CA SER A 162 10.27 6.70 -22.02
C SER A 162 10.93 8.06 -22.03
N SER A 163 12.19 8.10 -22.42
CA SER A 163 12.92 9.36 -22.65
C SER A 163 12.51 10.06 -23.94
N ARG A 164 11.62 9.43 -24.72
CA ARG A 164 11.21 9.96 -26.01
C ARG A 164 10.21 11.11 -25.86
N GLU A 165 10.48 12.20 -26.51
CA GLU A 165 9.60 13.36 -26.54
C GLU A 165 8.23 13.05 -27.18
N GLY A 166 7.14 13.54 -26.57
CA GLY A 166 5.77 13.31 -27.02
C GLY A 166 5.26 11.87 -26.81
N PHE A 167 5.94 11.05 -26.00
CA PHE A 167 5.56 9.66 -25.77
C PHE A 167 4.11 9.52 -25.26
N ALA A 168 3.64 10.39 -24.37
CA ALA A 168 2.31 10.34 -23.79
C ALA A 168 1.16 10.61 -24.78
N GLU A 169 1.46 11.26 -25.91
CA GLU A 169 0.46 11.69 -26.90
C GLU A 169 0.28 10.68 -28.04
N LYS A 170 1.07 9.62 -28.06
CA LYS A 170 1.08 8.62 -29.13
C LYS A 170 0.05 7.50 -28.89
N LYS A 171 -0.27 6.79 -29.94
CA LYS A 171 -1.13 5.60 -29.90
C LYS A 171 -0.27 4.35 -29.82
N TYR A 172 -0.61 3.49 -28.86
CA TYR A 172 0.14 2.25 -28.61
C TYR A 172 -0.74 1.02 -28.82
N VAL A 173 -0.11 -0.05 -29.24
CA VAL A 173 -0.74 -1.36 -29.32
C VAL A 173 -0.99 -1.86 -27.90
N THR A 174 -2.24 -2.12 -27.55
CA THR A 174 -2.65 -2.57 -26.21
C THR A 174 -2.84 -4.05 -26.08
N ARG A 175 -2.94 -4.78 -27.21
CA ARG A 175 -3.13 -6.25 -27.23
C ARG A 175 -2.30 -6.88 -28.33
N LYS A 176 -1.88 -8.13 -28.12
CA LYS A 176 -1.09 -8.91 -29.10
C LYS A 176 0.26 -8.28 -29.49
N ALA A 177 0.85 -7.47 -28.62
CA ALA A 177 2.15 -6.84 -28.86
C ALA A 177 3.26 -7.88 -29.15
N TYR A 178 3.21 -9.03 -28.48
CA TYR A 178 4.14 -10.13 -28.74
C TYR A 178 4.04 -10.70 -30.15
N THR A 179 2.85 -10.72 -30.77
CA THR A 179 2.67 -11.18 -32.15
C THR A 179 3.39 -10.24 -33.14
N ILE A 180 3.38 -8.93 -32.87
CA ILE A 180 4.11 -7.94 -33.68
C ILE A 180 5.61 -8.15 -33.52
N LEU A 181 6.09 -8.35 -32.30
CA LEU A 181 7.50 -8.63 -32.03
C LEU A 181 7.98 -9.86 -32.79
N SER A 182 7.24 -10.97 -32.74
CA SER A 182 7.58 -12.22 -33.42
C SER A 182 7.66 -12.03 -34.93
N LYS A 183 6.71 -11.32 -35.54
CA LYS A 183 6.74 -11.01 -36.98
C LYS A 183 7.94 -10.15 -37.38
N MET A 184 8.22 -9.10 -36.60
CA MET A 184 9.37 -8.23 -36.88
C MET A 184 10.71 -8.98 -36.84
N LYS A 185 10.83 -9.97 -35.95
CA LYS A 185 12.08 -10.71 -35.81
C LYS A 185 12.24 -11.79 -36.87
N ASN A 186 11.16 -12.50 -37.20
CA ASN A 186 11.20 -13.51 -38.26
C ASN A 186 11.54 -12.90 -39.63
N THR A 187 11.05 -11.68 -39.92
CA THR A 187 11.39 -10.97 -41.18
C THR A 187 12.86 -10.49 -41.20
N ALA A 188 13.46 -10.24 -40.04
CA ALA A 188 14.87 -9.81 -39.93
C ALA A 188 15.89 -10.98 -40.00
N GLU A 189 15.43 -12.23 -39.93
CA GLU A 189 16.27 -13.46 -40.08
C GLU A 189 16.23 -14.01 -41.53
N GLU A 190 15.33 -13.48 -42.38
CA GLU A 190 15.19 -13.87 -43.79
C GLU A 190 15.93 -12.93 -44.77
N GLU A 191 16.58 -11.87 -44.30
CA GLU A 191 17.48 -10.99 -45.09
C GLU A 191 18.94 -11.21 -44.67
#